data_15db151b98d880504b4b7f4b942db1b1
#
_entry.id   15db151b98d880504b4b7f4b942db1b1
#
_cell.length_a   1.000
_cell.length_b   1.000
_cell.length_c   1.000
_cell.angle_alpha   90.00
_cell.angle_beta   90.00
_cell.angle_gamma   90.00
#
_symmetry.space_group_name_H-M   'P 1'
#
loop_
_entity.id
_entity.type
_entity.pdbx_description
1 polymer ?
#
loop_
_entity_poly.entity_id
_entity_poly.type
_entity_poly.pdbx_seq_one_letter_code
_entity_poly.pdbx_strand_id
1 'polypeptide(L)'
;MGFGVMLIGYFITYVMALNTYGVFFRLIGYMVICRSALRLLEYDKKFVYPFYISVLLTALSALESANFVYRLVALTPNATVELLANTVGYIDAVAVLVFHTTLLLAIRSIARDTEVSKIAVSAVRNLIVILLYFGLYAVSFLPLPVNMAMPLFLVNLLWILLDVALLYSCYYRICDENDNDMIRKPSRFTWVNNMRSKLDAKQEKAAREMEEYRAQKNQKKRKKR
;
A
#
# COMPACT_ATOMS: atom_id res chain seq x y z
N MET A 1 -11.58 -3.08 8.06
CA MET A 1 -10.26 -3.79 7.95
C MET A 1 -9.63 -3.82 6.54
N GLY A 2 -10.07 -3.03 5.58
CA GLY A 2 -9.52 -2.99 4.21
C GLY A 2 -8.04 -2.57 4.15
N PHE A 3 -7.66 -1.45 4.79
CA PHE A 3 -6.29 -0.92 4.74
C PHE A 3 -5.22 -1.83 5.35
N GLY A 4 -5.52 -2.59 6.40
CA GLY A 4 -4.57 -3.56 6.97
C GLY A 4 -4.25 -4.71 6.02
N VAL A 5 -5.24 -5.22 5.30
CA VAL A 5 -5.05 -6.26 4.27
C VAL A 5 -4.30 -5.68 3.07
N MET A 6 -4.60 -4.43 2.69
CA MET A 6 -3.87 -3.72 1.62
C MET A 6 -2.39 -3.52 1.96
N LEU A 7 -2.08 -3.15 3.20
CA LEU A 7 -0.71 -3.03 3.69
C LEU A 7 0.06 -4.35 3.57
N ILE A 8 -0.57 -5.48 3.96
CA ILE A 8 0.04 -6.81 3.83
C ILE A 8 0.29 -7.14 2.35
N GLY A 9 -0.71 -6.93 1.49
CA GLY A 9 -0.57 -7.16 0.06
C GLY A 9 0.55 -6.30 -0.55
N TYR A 10 0.60 -5.03 -0.17
CA TYR A 10 1.63 -4.09 -0.63
C TYR A 10 3.04 -4.54 -0.20
N PHE A 11 3.20 -4.98 1.06
CA PHE A 11 4.47 -5.51 1.56
C PHE A 11 4.91 -6.74 0.79
N ILE A 12 4.02 -7.68 0.51
CA ILE A 12 4.31 -8.87 -0.29
C ILE A 12 4.72 -8.47 -1.71
N THR A 13 3.99 -7.54 -2.35
CA THR A 13 4.22 -7.13 -3.74
C THR A 13 5.54 -6.39 -3.94
N TYR A 14 5.91 -5.49 -3.03
CA TYR A 14 7.01 -4.55 -3.26
C TYR A 14 8.25 -4.83 -2.40
N VAL A 15 8.09 -5.41 -1.21
CA VAL A 15 9.23 -5.69 -0.32
C VAL A 15 9.71 -7.13 -0.50
N MET A 16 8.81 -8.11 -0.46
CA MET A 16 9.20 -9.51 -0.63
C MET A 16 9.57 -9.85 -2.08
N ALA A 17 9.11 -9.07 -3.06
CA ALA A 17 9.44 -9.25 -4.46
C ALA A 17 10.87 -8.83 -4.85
N LEU A 18 11.68 -8.32 -3.93
CA LEU A 18 13.07 -7.92 -4.19
C LEU A 18 14.04 -9.12 -4.36
N ASN A 19 13.55 -10.33 -4.27
CA ASN A 19 14.35 -11.56 -4.46
C ASN A 19 14.14 -12.18 -5.86
N THR A 20 14.94 -13.20 -6.19
CA THR A 20 14.90 -13.89 -7.49
C THR A 20 13.53 -14.50 -7.83
N TYR A 21 12.77 -14.90 -6.83
CA TYR A 21 11.40 -15.42 -6.96
C TYR A 21 10.31 -14.36 -6.82
N GLY A 22 10.71 -13.10 -6.91
CA GLY A 22 9.84 -11.92 -6.70
C GLY A 22 8.57 -11.92 -7.52
N VAL A 23 8.62 -12.51 -8.73
CA VAL A 23 7.46 -12.58 -9.65
C VAL A 23 6.26 -13.30 -9.00
N PHE A 24 6.51 -14.39 -8.26
CA PHE A 24 5.45 -15.11 -7.55
C PHE A 24 4.89 -14.31 -6.36
N PHE A 25 5.75 -13.61 -5.64
CA PHE A 25 5.32 -12.72 -4.56
C PHE A 25 4.49 -11.55 -5.08
N ARG A 26 4.84 -10.99 -6.25
CA ARG A 26 4.03 -9.95 -6.91
C ARG A 26 2.63 -10.47 -7.24
N LEU A 27 2.51 -11.67 -7.81
CA LEU A 27 1.22 -12.27 -8.12
C LEU A 27 0.35 -12.44 -6.87
N ILE A 28 0.89 -13.05 -5.80
CA ILE A 28 0.18 -13.23 -4.53
C ILE A 28 -0.18 -11.88 -3.91
N GLY A 29 0.74 -10.94 -3.91
CA GLY A 29 0.53 -9.62 -3.35
C GLY A 29 -0.58 -8.83 -4.07
N TYR A 30 -0.62 -8.87 -5.41
CA TYR A 30 -1.70 -8.22 -6.17
C TYR A 30 -3.06 -8.89 -5.94
N MET A 31 -3.14 -10.22 -5.78
CA MET A 31 -4.39 -10.87 -5.37
C MET A 31 -4.89 -10.38 -4.01
N VAL A 32 -3.99 -10.20 -3.05
CA VAL A 32 -4.33 -9.66 -1.72
C VAL A 32 -4.76 -8.20 -1.81
N ILE A 33 -4.07 -7.38 -2.62
CA ILE A 33 -4.44 -5.97 -2.88
C ILE A 33 -5.81 -5.89 -3.55
N CYS A 34 -6.08 -6.72 -4.55
CA CYS A 34 -7.37 -6.78 -5.23
C CYS A 34 -8.51 -7.07 -4.24
N ARG A 35 -8.36 -8.09 -3.38
CA ARG A 35 -9.32 -8.42 -2.33
C ARG A 35 -9.52 -7.28 -1.34
N SER A 36 -8.45 -6.56 -1.01
CA SER A 36 -8.49 -5.40 -0.13
C SER A 36 -9.23 -4.23 -0.76
N ALA A 37 -8.92 -3.91 -2.04
CA ALA A 37 -9.57 -2.84 -2.78
C ALA A 37 -11.09 -3.09 -2.92
N LEU A 38 -11.49 -4.36 -3.12
CA LEU A 38 -12.89 -4.75 -3.14
C LEU A 38 -13.61 -4.45 -1.81
N ARG A 39 -12.96 -4.68 -0.67
CA ARG A 39 -13.51 -4.33 0.65
C ARG A 39 -13.58 -2.83 0.87
N LEU A 40 -12.58 -2.07 0.38
CA LEU A 40 -12.57 -0.61 0.51
C LEU A 40 -13.61 0.05 -0.40
N LEU A 41 -14.05 -0.62 -1.45
CA LEU A 41 -15.13 -0.17 -2.33
C LEU A 41 -16.47 -0.02 -1.57
N GLU A 42 -16.70 -0.79 -0.51
CA GLU A 42 -17.89 -0.68 0.34
C GLU A 42 -17.93 0.68 1.08
N TYR A 43 -16.78 1.29 1.32
CA TYR A 43 -16.65 2.56 2.04
C TYR A 43 -16.62 3.79 1.11
N ASP A 44 -15.88 3.71 -0.01
CA ASP A 44 -15.82 4.78 -1.01
C ASP A 44 -15.78 4.21 -2.43
N LYS A 45 -16.74 4.63 -3.27
CA LYS A 45 -16.86 4.22 -4.68
C LYS A 45 -15.60 4.54 -5.51
N LYS A 46 -14.75 5.46 -5.08
CA LYS A 46 -13.50 5.79 -5.77
C LYS A 46 -12.48 4.65 -5.77
N PHE A 47 -12.62 3.67 -4.87
CA PHE A 47 -11.81 2.44 -4.89
C PHE A 47 -12.14 1.49 -6.04
N VAL A 48 -13.17 1.77 -6.84
CA VAL A 48 -13.47 1.04 -8.09
C VAL A 48 -12.28 1.06 -9.04
N TYR A 49 -11.62 2.21 -9.20
CA TYR A 49 -10.49 2.34 -10.12
C TYR A 49 -9.27 1.51 -9.68
N PRO A 50 -8.74 1.66 -8.46
CA PRO A 50 -7.65 0.80 -7.99
C PRO A 50 -8.02 -0.69 -8.00
N PHE A 51 -9.30 -1.05 -7.78
CA PHE A 51 -9.74 -2.44 -7.87
C PHE A 51 -9.56 -3.00 -9.28
N TYR A 52 -10.13 -2.38 -10.32
CA TYR A 52 -10.00 -2.88 -11.69
C TYR A 52 -8.54 -2.92 -12.17
N ILE A 53 -7.73 -1.93 -11.79
CA ILE A 53 -6.32 -1.91 -12.16
C ILE A 53 -5.54 -3.00 -11.41
N SER A 54 -5.89 -3.29 -10.16
CA SER A 54 -5.27 -4.40 -9.42
C SER A 54 -5.61 -5.77 -10.02
N VAL A 55 -6.81 -5.94 -10.59
CA VAL A 55 -7.18 -7.14 -11.37
C VAL A 55 -6.29 -7.25 -12.61
N LEU A 56 -6.10 -6.16 -13.35
CA LEU A 56 -5.20 -6.12 -14.51
C LEU A 56 -3.76 -6.48 -14.11
N LEU A 57 -3.25 -5.87 -13.03
CA LEU A 57 -1.90 -6.17 -12.51
C LEU A 57 -1.75 -7.62 -12.06
N THR A 58 -2.79 -8.22 -11.50
CA THR A 58 -2.81 -9.64 -11.15
C THR A 58 -2.67 -10.51 -12.41
N ALA A 59 -3.40 -10.17 -13.49
CA ALA A 59 -3.31 -10.88 -14.76
C ALA A 59 -1.91 -10.73 -15.41
N LEU A 60 -1.35 -9.52 -15.42
CA LEU A 60 0.00 -9.27 -15.92
C LEU A 60 1.06 -10.04 -15.13
N SER A 61 0.98 -10.03 -13.79
CA SER A 61 1.89 -10.78 -12.92
C SER A 61 1.77 -12.30 -13.10
N ALA A 62 0.57 -12.81 -13.45
CA ALA A 62 0.40 -14.21 -13.81
C ALA A 62 1.13 -14.55 -15.11
N LEU A 63 1.04 -13.68 -16.12
CA LEU A 63 1.78 -13.85 -17.39
C LEU A 63 3.30 -13.78 -17.16
N GLU A 64 3.78 -12.85 -16.34
CA GLU A 64 5.20 -12.77 -15.97
C GLU A 64 5.66 -14.04 -15.24
N SER A 65 4.84 -14.57 -14.31
CA SER A 65 5.14 -15.81 -13.60
C SER A 65 5.21 -17.01 -14.56
N ALA A 66 4.27 -17.10 -15.50
CA ALA A 66 4.28 -18.14 -16.54
C ALA A 66 5.53 -18.03 -17.44
N ASN A 67 5.90 -16.81 -17.86
CA ASN A 67 7.12 -16.58 -18.63
C ASN A 67 8.38 -16.93 -17.85
N PHE A 68 8.42 -16.63 -16.55
CA PHE A 68 9.55 -17.02 -15.69
C PHE A 68 9.70 -18.57 -15.62
N VAL A 69 8.60 -19.29 -15.41
CA VAL A 69 8.61 -20.77 -15.43
C VAL A 69 9.03 -21.30 -16.79
N TYR A 70 8.51 -20.71 -17.89
CA TYR A 70 8.91 -21.10 -19.24
C TYR A 70 10.42 -20.95 -19.46
N ARG A 71 11.02 -19.84 -19.02
CA ARG A 71 12.47 -19.62 -19.13
C ARG A 71 13.32 -20.60 -18.29
N LEU A 72 12.78 -21.13 -17.20
CA LEU A 72 13.46 -22.15 -16.40
C LEU A 72 13.48 -23.52 -17.09
N VAL A 73 12.46 -23.82 -17.91
CA VAL A 73 12.28 -25.11 -18.56
C VAL A 73 12.82 -25.12 -19.98
N ALA A 74 12.72 -24.01 -20.70
CA ALA A 74 13.17 -23.89 -22.10
C ALA A 74 14.67 -23.69 -22.18
N LEU A 75 15.35 -24.59 -22.90
CA LEU A 75 16.81 -24.55 -23.14
C LEU A 75 17.23 -23.39 -24.05
N THR A 76 16.33 -22.90 -24.91
CA THR A 76 16.58 -21.80 -25.85
C THR A 76 15.45 -20.79 -25.77
N PRO A 77 15.73 -19.51 -25.50
CA PRO A 77 14.69 -18.48 -25.52
C PRO A 77 14.16 -18.29 -26.94
N ASN A 78 12.83 -18.30 -27.07
CA ASN A 78 12.18 -17.98 -28.34
C ASN A 78 12.03 -16.45 -28.45
N ALA A 79 12.48 -15.86 -29.58
CA ALA A 79 12.43 -14.42 -29.81
C ALA A 79 11.01 -13.83 -29.67
N THR A 80 9.99 -14.59 -30.04
CA THR A 80 8.57 -14.17 -29.89
C THR A 80 8.18 -14.05 -28.42
N VAL A 81 8.62 -14.99 -27.57
CA VAL A 81 8.33 -14.97 -26.13
C VAL A 81 9.07 -13.82 -25.45
N GLU A 82 10.27 -13.49 -25.91
CA GLU A 82 11.05 -12.37 -25.39
C GLU A 82 10.40 -11.01 -25.73
N LEU A 83 9.92 -10.86 -26.98
CA LEU A 83 9.18 -9.69 -27.40
C LEU A 83 7.87 -9.51 -26.56
N LEU A 84 7.14 -10.61 -26.34
CA LEU A 84 5.95 -10.63 -25.52
C LEU A 84 6.27 -10.21 -24.07
N ALA A 85 7.31 -10.75 -23.48
CA ALA A 85 7.74 -10.43 -22.12
C ALA A 85 8.09 -8.94 -21.95
N ASN A 86 8.82 -8.37 -22.92
CA ASN A 86 9.17 -6.96 -22.91
C ASN A 86 7.91 -6.08 -23.05
N THR A 87 6.98 -6.46 -23.93
CA THR A 87 5.72 -5.73 -24.09
C THR A 87 4.87 -5.77 -22.81
N VAL A 88 4.76 -6.94 -22.16
CA VAL A 88 4.06 -7.08 -20.87
C VAL A 88 4.72 -6.19 -19.81
N GLY A 89 6.06 -6.13 -19.75
CA GLY A 89 6.78 -5.28 -18.80
C GLY A 89 6.49 -3.79 -18.98
N TYR A 90 6.37 -3.29 -20.21
CA TYR A 90 5.98 -1.89 -20.45
C TYR A 90 4.53 -1.61 -20.02
N ILE A 91 3.61 -2.52 -20.33
CA ILE A 91 2.21 -2.40 -19.91
C ILE A 91 2.11 -2.44 -18.39
N ASP A 92 2.85 -3.33 -17.74
CA ASP A 92 2.91 -3.42 -16.27
C ASP A 92 3.40 -2.12 -15.65
N ALA A 93 4.46 -1.50 -16.15
CA ALA A 93 4.96 -0.23 -15.65
C ALA A 93 3.90 0.89 -15.71
N VAL A 94 3.17 1.00 -16.83
CA VAL A 94 2.08 1.96 -16.95
C VAL A 94 0.92 1.62 -16.03
N ALA A 95 0.55 0.34 -15.90
CA ALA A 95 -0.52 -0.10 -15.02
C ALA A 95 -0.18 0.17 -13.54
N VAL A 96 1.08 -0.03 -13.12
CA VAL A 96 1.58 0.31 -11.79
C VAL A 96 1.45 1.80 -11.50
N LEU A 97 1.84 2.67 -12.44
CA LEU A 97 1.68 4.13 -12.30
C LEU A 97 0.21 4.51 -12.11
N VAL A 98 -0.69 3.98 -12.95
CA VAL A 98 -2.12 4.28 -12.89
C VAL A 98 -2.73 3.72 -11.60
N PHE A 99 -2.33 2.53 -11.16
CA PHE A 99 -2.76 1.94 -9.90
C PHE A 99 -2.44 2.85 -8.71
N HIS A 100 -1.18 3.27 -8.57
CA HIS A 100 -0.77 4.10 -7.43
C HIS A 100 -1.42 5.49 -7.49
N THR A 101 -1.53 6.08 -8.68
CA THR A 101 -2.21 7.36 -8.85
C THR A 101 -3.67 7.27 -8.39
N THR A 102 -4.40 6.27 -8.84
CA THR A 102 -5.82 6.09 -8.48
C THR A 102 -5.98 5.72 -7.00
N LEU A 103 -5.11 4.88 -6.46
CA LEU A 103 -5.09 4.52 -5.05
C LEU A 103 -4.85 5.74 -4.14
N LEU A 104 -3.84 6.55 -4.44
CA LEU A 104 -3.52 7.75 -3.65
C LEU A 104 -4.61 8.81 -3.73
N LEU A 105 -5.26 8.96 -4.89
CA LEU A 105 -6.42 9.85 -5.03
C LEU A 105 -7.62 9.35 -4.24
N ALA A 106 -7.88 8.03 -4.22
CA ALA A 106 -8.93 7.44 -3.40
C ALA A 106 -8.65 7.62 -1.90
N ILE A 107 -7.41 7.36 -1.45
CA ILE A 107 -6.97 7.61 -0.06
C ILE A 107 -7.14 9.08 0.31
N ARG A 108 -6.75 10.01 -0.57
CA ARG A 108 -6.94 11.45 -0.35
C ARG A 108 -8.40 11.82 -0.19
N SER A 109 -9.29 11.18 -0.94
CA SER A 109 -10.73 11.41 -0.84
C SER A 109 -11.25 11.01 0.54
N ILE A 110 -11.06 9.76 0.94
CA ILE A 110 -11.48 9.29 2.26
C ILE A 110 -10.87 10.15 3.38
N ALA A 111 -9.57 10.49 3.27
CA ALA A 111 -8.91 11.31 4.27
C ALA A 111 -9.50 12.73 4.41
N ARG A 112 -10.11 13.26 3.34
CA ARG A 112 -10.86 14.54 3.40
C ARG A 112 -12.22 14.34 4.04
N ASP A 113 -12.91 13.28 3.67
CA ASP A 113 -14.27 12.99 4.19
C ASP A 113 -14.22 12.67 5.70
N THR A 114 -13.11 12.08 6.17
CA THR A 114 -12.85 11.79 7.60
C THR A 114 -12.08 12.91 8.33
N GLU A 115 -11.89 14.08 7.70
CA GLU A 115 -11.19 15.26 8.26
C GLU A 115 -9.73 15.01 8.71
N VAL A 116 -9.09 13.91 8.26
CA VAL A 116 -7.70 13.59 8.59
C VAL A 116 -6.75 14.26 7.60
N SER A 117 -6.59 15.58 7.72
CA SER A 117 -5.77 16.40 6.80
C SER A 117 -4.33 15.91 6.59
N LYS A 118 -3.71 15.32 7.63
CA LYS A 118 -2.33 14.78 7.53
C LYS A 118 -2.21 13.65 6.51
N ILE A 119 -3.20 12.75 6.44
CA ILE A 119 -3.21 11.65 5.46
C ILE A 119 -3.41 12.21 4.05
N ALA A 120 -4.32 13.17 3.88
CA ALA A 120 -4.58 13.81 2.59
C ALA A 120 -3.32 14.50 2.01
N VAL A 121 -2.55 15.20 2.85
CA VAL A 121 -1.27 15.83 2.45
C VAL A 121 -0.21 14.78 2.12
N SER A 122 -0.11 13.72 2.94
CA SER A 122 0.86 12.64 2.70
C SER A 122 0.57 11.89 1.39
N ALA A 123 -0.71 11.68 1.05
CA ALA A 123 -1.09 11.07 -0.23
C ALA A 123 -0.64 11.91 -1.44
N VAL A 124 -0.76 13.24 -1.37
CA VAL A 124 -0.27 14.13 -2.43
C VAL A 124 1.24 14.10 -2.54
N ARG A 125 1.95 14.13 -1.39
CA ARG A 125 3.41 14.03 -1.38
C ARG A 125 3.89 12.73 -2.03
N ASN A 126 3.27 11.59 -1.67
CA ASN A 126 3.61 10.30 -2.24
C ASN A 126 3.33 10.27 -3.75
N LEU A 127 2.23 10.88 -4.20
CA LEU A 127 1.92 11.00 -5.62
C LEU A 127 3.03 11.74 -6.39
N ILE A 128 3.57 12.82 -5.83
CA ILE A 128 4.69 13.56 -6.45
C ILE A 128 5.93 12.67 -6.56
N VAL A 129 6.25 11.87 -5.51
CA VAL A 129 7.41 10.97 -5.53
C VAL A 129 7.25 9.87 -6.58
N ILE A 130 6.05 9.31 -6.75
CA ILE A 130 5.75 8.31 -7.79
C ILE A 130 5.92 8.92 -9.19
N LEU A 131 5.36 10.10 -9.42
CA LEU A 131 5.52 10.80 -10.69
C LEU A 131 7.00 11.11 -10.99
N LEU A 132 7.77 11.48 -9.98
CA LEU A 132 9.22 11.67 -10.10
C LEU A 132 9.92 10.36 -10.49
N TYR A 133 9.58 9.22 -9.85
CA TYR A 133 10.13 7.93 -10.19
C TYR A 133 9.87 7.56 -11.64
N PHE A 134 8.62 7.65 -12.10
CA PHE A 134 8.28 7.31 -13.49
C PHE A 134 8.84 8.33 -14.49
N GLY A 135 8.99 9.59 -14.10
CA GLY A 135 9.71 10.58 -14.90
C GLY A 135 11.18 10.22 -15.11
N LEU A 136 11.88 9.83 -14.02
CA LEU A 136 13.27 9.35 -14.09
C LEU A 136 13.36 8.03 -14.88
N TYR A 137 12.38 7.14 -14.71
CA TYR A 137 12.31 5.89 -15.48
C TYR A 137 12.17 6.16 -16.99
N ALA A 138 11.31 7.11 -17.38
CA ALA A 138 11.20 7.52 -18.78
C ALA A 138 12.50 8.14 -19.32
N VAL A 139 13.17 8.96 -18.51
CA VAL A 139 14.47 9.57 -18.89
C VAL A 139 15.55 8.49 -19.04
N SER A 140 15.50 7.38 -18.31
CA SER A 140 16.50 6.30 -18.42
C SER A 140 16.51 5.57 -19.78
N PHE A 141 15.47 5.73 -20.61
CA PHE A 141 15.45 5.23 -21.99
C PHE A 141 16.20 6.14 -22.98
N LEU A 142 16.53 7.36 -22.57
CA LEU A 142 17.33 8.25 -23.41
C LEU A 142 18.82 7.85 -23.34
N PRO A 143 19.56 7.95 -24.44
CA PRO A 143 20.99 7.59 -24.50
C PRO A 143 21.83 8.68 -23.78
N LEU A 144 21.67 8.79 -22.48
CA LEU A 144 22.41 9.72 -21.64
C LEU A 144 23.68 9.06 -21.09
N PRO A 145 24.80 9.81 -21.00
CA PRO A 145 26.07 9.28 -20.47
C PRO A 145 26.05 9.12 -18.94
N VAL A 146 24.88 9.08 -18.31
CA VAL A 146 24.70 9.00 -16.86
C VAL A 146 24.07 7.68 -16.46
N ASN A 147 24.66 6.99 -15.50
CA ASN A 147 24.07 5.77 -14.94
C ASN A 147 22.87 6.12 -14.03
N MET A 148 21.65 5.89 -14.55
CA MET A 148 20.40 6.17 -13.83
C MET A 148 19.98 5.06 -12.84
N ALA A 149 20.72 3.94 -12.75
CA ALA A 149 20.33 2.80 -11.92
C ALA A 149 20.25 3.16 -10.42
N MET A 150 21.26 3.87 -9.90
CA MET A 150 21.30 4.29 -8.49
C MET A 150 20.21 5.31 -8.13
N PRO A 151 20.02 6.42 -8.87
CA PRO A 151 18.91 7.33 -8.61
C PRO A 151 17.54 6.66 -8.66
N LEU A 152 17.28 5.80 -9.64
CA LEU A 152 16.04 5.04 -9.77
C LEU A 152 15.84 4.12 -8.55
N PHE A 153 16.86 3.39 -8.13
CA PHE A 153 16.78 2.52 -6.97
C PHE A 153 16.44 3.30 -5.69
N LEU A 154 17.10 4.42 -5.45
CA LEU A 154 16.87 5.24 -4.25
C LEU A 154 15.45 5.85 -4.24
N VAL A 155 14.98 6.37 -5.37
CA VAL A 155 13.61 6.93 -5.45
C VAL A 155 12.56 5.83 -5.34
N ASN A 156 12.80 4.64 -5.91
CA ASN A 156 11.92 3.49 -5.74
C ASN A 156 11.81 3.05 -4.27
N LEU A 157 12.94 2.95 -3.58
CA LEU A 157 12.96 2.60 -2.15
C LEU A 157 12.22 3.64 -1.31
N LEU A 158 12.47 4.94 -1.57
CA LEU A 158 11.77 6.04 -0.91
C LEU A 158 10.26 5.96 -1.13
N TRP A 159 9.82 5.74 -2.37
CA TRP A 159 8.42 5.57 -2.73
C TRP A 159 7.78 4.43 -1.93
N ILE A 160 8.39 3.22 -1.95
CA ILE A 160 7.86 2.04 -1.23
C ILE A 160 7.70 2.36 0.26
N LEU A 161 8.71 2.94 0.90
CA LEU A 161 8.67 3.29 2.33
C LEU A 161 7.56 4.30 2.65
N LEU A 162 7.40 5.33 1.81
CA LEU A 162 6.38 6.35 2.01
C LEU A 162 4.96 5.79 1.85
N ASP A 163 4.73 4.88 0.90
CA ASP A 163 3.43 4.26 0.69
C ASP A 163 3.09 3.27 1.81
N VAL A 164 4.06 2.47 2.29
CA VAL A 164 3.88 1.61 3.46
C VAL A 164 3.50 2.45 4.69
N ALA A 165 4.22 3.56 4.93
CA ALA A 165 3.93 4.47 6.05
C ALA A 165 2.55 5.13 5.93
N LEU A 166 2.13 5.49 4.70
CA LEU A 166 0.81 6.04 4.43
C LEU A 166 -0.29 5.01 4.68
N LEU A 167 -0.17 3.80 4.13
CA LEU A 167 -1.13 2.71 4.33
C LEU A 167 -1.27 2.32 5.80
N TYR A 168 -0.14 2.27 6.53
CA TYR A 168 -0.15 2.07 7.98
C TYR A 168 -0.89 3.20 8.71
N SER A 169 -0.67 4.45 8.30
CA SER A 169 -1.37 5.61 8.88
C SER A 169 -2.87 5.57 8.59
N CYS A 170 -3.27 5.12 7.39
CA CYS A 170 -4.67 4.89 7.05
C CYS A 170 -5.29 3.78 7.91
N TYR A 171 -4.59 2.67 8.07
CA TYR A 171 -5.04 1.56 8.93
C TYR A 171 -5.27 1.99 10.38
N TYR A 172 -4.36 2.83 10.91
CA TYR A 172 -4.43 3.25 12.30
C TYR A 172 -5.46 4.37 12.57
N ARG A 173 -5.72 5.25 11.58
CA ARG A 173 -6.49 6.49 11.79
C ARG A 173 -7.86 6.52 11.11
N ILE A 174 -8.06 5.70 10.09
CA ILE A 174 -9.32 5.58 9.33
C ILE A 174 -9.99 4.24 9.71
N CYS A 175 -9.83 3.76 10.94
CA CYS A 175 -10.65 2.67 11.45
C CYS A 175 -12.06 3.22 11.75
N ASP A 176 -13.08 2.53 11.27
CA ASP A 176 -14.47 2.83 11.57
C ASP A 176 -14.73 2.53 13.06
N GLU A 177 -15.53 3.36 13.74
CA GLU A 177 -15.98 3.11 15.12
C GLU A 177 -16.68 1.75 15.24
N ASN A 178 -17.37 1.29 14.20
CA ASN A 178 -17.98 -0.03 14.12
C ASN A 178 -16.95 -1.20 14.07
N ASP A 179 -15.71 -0.96 13.65
CA ASP A 179 -14.64 -1.97 13.69
C ASP A 179 -14.15 -2.25 15.14
N ASN A 180 -14.40 -1.33 16.09
CA ASN A 180 -14.10 -1.52 17.51
C ASN A 180 -15.14 -2.44 18.20
N ASP A 181 -16.37 -2.50 17.69
CA ASP A 181 -17.43 -3.37 18.20
C ASP A 181 -17.35 -4.81 17.69
N MET A 182 -16.47 -5.11 16.74
CA MET A 182 -16.18 -6.49 16.39
C MET A 182 -15.55 -7.18 17.60
N ILE A 183 -16.38 -7.95 18.32
CA ILE A 183 -15.95 -8.88 19.38
C ILE A 183 -14.80 -9.72 18.80
N ARG A 184 -13.57 -9.32 19.15
CA ARG A 184 -12.36 -10.00 18.68
C ARG A 184 -12.41 -11.42 19.20
N LYS A 185 -12.67 -12.39 18.31
CA LYS A 185 -12.69 -13.81 18.69
C LYS A 185 -11.40 -14.14 19.44
N PRO A 186 -11.49 -14.79 20.60
CA PRO A 186 -10.31 -15.13 21.38
C PRO A 186 -9.39 -16.02 20.54
N SER A 187 -8.10 -15.76 20.59
CA SER A 187 -7.09 -16.58 19.92
C SER A 187 -7.04 -17.96 20.59
N ARG A 188 -6.74 -18.99 19.82
CA ARG A 188 -6.47 -20.35 20.38
C ARG A 188 -5.26 -20.38 21.31
N PHE A 189 -4.39 -19.36 21.26
CA PHE A 189 -3.20 -19.26 22.11
C PHE A 189 -3.45 -18.32 23.29
N THR A 190 -3.42 -18.85 24.49
CA THR A 190 -3.67 -18.12 25.76
C THR A 190 -2.69 -16.95 25.95
N TRP A 191 -1.43 -17.12 25.58
CA TRP A 191 -0.42 -16.07 25.68
C TRP A 191 -0.72 -14.84 24.80
N VAL A 192 -1.32 -15.06 23.60
CA VAL A 192 -1.75 -13.97 22.70
C VAL A 192 -2.90 -13.19 23.33
N ASN A 193 -3.85 -13.87 23.95
CA ASN A 193 -4.98 -13.23 24.62
C ASN A 193 -4.50 -12.40 25.83
N ASN A 194 -3.57 -12.93 26.63
CA ASN A 194 -2.98 -12.23 27.76
C ASN A 194 -2.13 -11.01 27.34
N MET A 195 -1.46 -11.09 26.20
CA MET A 195 -0.70 -9.95 25.66
C MET A 195 -1.63 -8.86 25.14
N ARG A 196 -2.73 -9.26 24.47
CA ARG A 196 -3.77 -8.34 24.00
C ARG A 196 -4.45 -7.62 25.14
N SER A 197 -4.89 -8.33 26.19
CA SER A 197 -5.55 -7.71 27.34
C SER A 197 -4.64 -6.70 28.07
N LYS A 198 -3.34 -6.96 28.15
CA LYS A 198 -2.35 -6.00 28.68
C LYS A 198 -2.18 -4.77 27.80
N LEU A 199 -2.24 -4.92 26.47
CA LEU A 199 -2.16 -3.81 25.53
C LEU A 199 -3.43 -2.96 25.57
N ASP A 200 -4.59 -3.60 25.58
CA ASP A 200 -5.89 -2.92 25.65
C ASP A 200 -6.00 -2.13 26.98
N ALA A 201 -5.60 -2.72 28.11
CA ALA A 201 -5.56 -2.01 29.40
C ALA A 201 -4.58 -0.81 29.41
N LYS A 202 -3.44 -0.91 28.74
CA LYS A 202 -2.52 0.23 28.57
C LYS A 202 -3.11 1.34 27.70
N GLN A 203 -3.81 0.97 26.62
CA GLN A 203 -4.46 1.94 25.73
C GLN A 203 -5.61 2.67 26.43
N GLU A 204 -6.46 1.94 27.18
CA GLU A 204 -7.51 2.56 27.99
C GLU A 204 -6.94 3.53 29.03
N LYS A 205 -5.87 3.13 29.72
CA LYS A 205 -5.22 4.01 30.70
C LYS A 205 -4.69 5.29 30.05
N ALA A 206 -4.00 5.16 28.91
CA ALA A 206 -3.51 6.31 28.17
C ALA A 206 -4.65 7.20 27.62
N ALA A 207 -5.76 6.61 27.19
CA ALA A 207 -6.94 7.36 26.74
C ALA A 207 -7.55 8.18 27.90
N ARG A 208 -7.74 7.59 29.08
CA ARG A 208 -8.24 8.28 30.28
C ARG A 208 -7.32 9.43 30.71
N GLU A 209 -6.01 9.20 30.74
CA GLU A 209 -5.03 10.24 31.07
C GLU A 209 -5.09 11.42 30.07
N MET A 210 -5.30 11.12 28.79
CA MET A 210 -5.47 12.16 27.74
C MET A 210 -6.78 12.95 27.90
N GLU A 211 -7.87 12.29 28.26
CA GLU A 211 -9.15 12.94 28.54
C GLU A 211 -9.05 13.85 29.75
N GLU A 212 -8.46 13.37 30.83
CA GLU A 212 -8.22 14.18 32.04
C GLU A 212 -7.34 15.40 31.74
N TYR A 213 -6.27 15.22 30.97
CA TYR A 213 -5.41 16.33 30.54
C TYR A 213 -6.19 17.37 29.70
N ARG A 214 -7.04 16.91 28.77
CA ARG A 214 -7.90 17.79 27.98
C ARG A 214 -8.92 18.54 28.84
N ALA A 215 -9.53 17.86 29.82
CA ALA A 215 -10.47 18.47 30.74
C ALA A 215 -9.81 19.56 31.60
N GLN A 216 -8.62 19.27 32.16
CA GLN A 216 -7.85 20.24 32.93
C GLN A 216 -7.42 21.46 32.09
N LYS A 217 -7.00 21.24 30.86
CA LYS A 217 -6.62 22.31 29.94
C LYS A 217 -7.79 23.22 29.58
N ASN A 218 -8.98 22.63 29.39
CA ASN A 218 -10.20 23.39 29.12
C ASN A 218 -10.67 24.18 30.36
N GLN A 219 -10.55 23.63 31.55
CA GLN A 219 -10.85 24.36 32.81
C GLN A 219 -9.90 25.57 33.02
N LYS A 220 -8.59 25.36 32.75
CA LYS A 220 -7.61 26.47 32.82
C LYS A 220 -7.89 27.58 31.81
N LYS A 221 -8.40 27.23 30.62
CA LYS A 221 -8.80 28.24 29.63
C LYS A 221 -10.05 29.01 30.04
N ARG A 222 -11.03 28.34 30.70
CA ARG A 222 -12.26 29.00 31.23
C ARG A 222 -11.97 29.95 32.39
N LYS A 223 -10.98 29.65 33.24
CA LYS A 223 -10.58 30.53 34.35
C LYS A 223 -9.75 31.75 33.94
N LYS A 224 -9.25 31.80 32.69
CA LYS A 224 -8.47 32.92 32.15
C LYS A 224 -9.33 33.89 31.27
N ARG A 225 -10.57 33.57 31.07
CA ARG A 225 -11.59 34.46 30.46
C ARG A 225 -12.51 35.04 31.56
#